data_d37b285c3825ba661284cfe070e7c46b
#
_entry.id   d37b285c3825ba661284cfe070e7c46b
#
_cell.length_a   1.000
_cell.length_b   1.000
_cell.length_c   1.000
_cell.angle_alpha   90.00
_cell.angle_beta   90.00
_cell.angle_gamma   90.00
#
_symmetry.space_group_name_H-M   'P 1'
#
loop_
_entity.id
_entity.type
_entity.pdbx_description
1 polymer ?
#
loop_
_entity_poly.entity_id
_entity_poly.type
_entity_poly.pdbx_seq_one_letter_code
_entity_poly.pdbx_strand_id
1 'polypeptide(L)'
;MKLRLSKDLECKTMAEIKVGQRAKVVGLLVEGPTRRRLLDLGLLPGTEVKAVMESPLGTPTGYKIRGSILALRPEDASKIMVNPSR
;
A
#
# COMPACT_ATOMS: atom_id res chain seq x y z
N MET A 1 -25.23 2.50 12.77
CA MET A 1 -24.39 2.57 12.98
C MET A 1 -23.40 1.97 12.35
N LYS A 2 -23.27 1.00 12.14
CA LYS A 2 -22.36 0.39 11.58
C LYS A 2 -22.16 0.75 10.23
N LEU A 3 -22.99 1.26 9.64
CA LEU A 3 -22.87 1.60 8.32
C LEU A 3 -21.79 2.52 8.02
N ARG A 4 -21.59 3.44 8.86
CA ARG A 4 -20.61 4.31 8.64
C ARG A 4 -19.32 3.70 8.80
N LEU A 5 -19.22 2.67 9.54
CA LEU A 5 -18.00 2.01 9.71
C LEU A 5 -17.53 1.44 8.43
N SER A 6 -18.41 0.95 7.60
CA SER A 6 -17.96 0.33 6.40
C SER A 6 -17.26 1.34 5.52
N LYS A 7 -17.64 2.57 5.58
CA LYS A 7 -17.02 3.55 4.78
C LYS A 7 -15.67 3.88 5.36
N ASP A 8 -15.56 3.98 6.67
CA ASP A 8 -14.31 4.28 7.31
C ASP A 8 -13.36 3.10 7.21
N LEU A 9 -13.90 1.90 7.12
CA LEU A 9 -13.08 0.73 7.04
C LEU A 9 -12.86 0.24 5.63
N GLU A 10 -13.11 1.11 4.66
CA GLU A 10 -12.91 0.71 3.29
C GLU A 10 -11.43 0.70 3.01
N CYS A 11 -10.73 -0.26 3.55
CA CYS A 11 -9.31 -0.41 3.34
C CYS A 11 -9.04 -1.35 2.18
N LYS A 12 -7.98 -1.09 1.47
CA LYS A 12 -7.57 -1.97 0.40
C LYS A 12 -6.11 -2.31 0.63
N THR A 13 -5.59 -3.24 -0.14
CA THR A 13 -4.17 -3.53 -0.04
C THR A 13 -3.43 -2.72 -1.10
N MET A 14 -2.13 -2.61 -0.97
CA MET A 14 -1.36 -1.87 -1.95
C MET A 14 -1.45 -2.52 -3.32
N ALA A 15 -1.70 -3.82 -3.36
CA ALA A 15 -1.83 -4.50 -4.64
C ALA A 15 -3.12 -4.13 -5.37
N GLU A 16 -4.07 -3.55 -4.66
CA GLU A 16 -5.35 -3.19 -5.26
C GLU A 16 -5.45 -1.77 -5.78
N ILE A 17 -4.51 -0.91 -5.45
CA ILE A 17 -4.59 0.45 -5.97
C ILE A 17 -3.98 0.45 -7.35
N LYS A 18 -4.45 1.36 -8.19
CA LYS A 18 -4.01 1.41 -9.57
C LYS A 18 -2.95 2.46 -9.78
N VAL A 19 -2.18 2.31 -10.84
CA VAL A 19 -1.14 3.29 -11.15
C VAL A 19 -1.77 4.68 -11.21
N GLY A 20 -1.12 5.61 -10.55
CA GLY A 20 -1.61 6.97 -10.44
C GLY A 20 -2.42 7.23 -9.19
N GLN A 21 -2.87 6.18 -8.51
CA GLN A 21 -3.70 6.33 -7.33
C GLN A 21 -2.82 6.47 -6.09
N ARG A 22 -3.25 7.30 -5.16
CA ARG A 22 -2.55 7.49 -3.90
C ARG A 22 -3.34 6.85 -2.78
N ALA A 23 -2.64 6.49 -1.74
CA ALA A 23 -3.27 5.91 -0.56
C ALA A 23 -2.38 6.12 0.64
N LYS A 24 -2.93 6.01 1.84
CA LYS A 24 -2.15 6.11 3.06
C LYS A 24 -2.07 4.74 3.68
N VAL A 25 -0.91 4.39 4.18
CA VAL A 25 -0.70 3.11 4.82
C VAL A 25 -1.47 3.07 6.13
N VAL A 26 -2.21 1.99 6.34
CA VAL A 26 -2.96 1.81 7.57
C VAL A 26 -2.23 0.80 8.45
N GLY A 27 -1.65 -0.22 7.86
CA GLY A 27 -0.91 -1.22 8.62
C GLY A 27 -0.27 -2.24 7.72
N LEU A 28 0.65 -2.99 8.26
CA LEU A 28 1.34 -4.03 7.54
C LEU A 28 1.02 -5.37 8.16
N LEU A 29 0.52 -6.28 7.34
CA LEU A 29 0.23 -7.63 7.80
C LEU A 29 1.38 -8.57 7.50
N VAL A 30 2.39 -8.07 6.78
CA VAL A 30 3.57 -8.85 6.48
C VAL A 30 4.40 -8.96 7.77
N GLU A 31 5.06 -10.07 7.96
CA GLU A 31 5.82 -10.31 9.17
C GLU A 31 7.28 -10.60 8.91
N GLY A 32 8.06 -10.68 9.97
CA GLY A 32 9.45 -11.08 9.90
C GLY A 32 10.35 -10.03 9.32
N PRO A 33 11.46 -10.46 8.72
CA PRO A 33 12.45 -9.51 8.19
C PRO A 33 11.88 -8.59 7.12
N THR A 34 10.90 -9.07 6.36
CA THR A 34 10.29 -8.26 5.32
C THR A 34 9.57 -7.07 5.96
N ARG A 35 8.88 -7.30 7.07
CA ARG A 35 8.17 -6.23 7.74
C ARG A 35 9.14 -5.18 8.23
N ARG A 36 10.23 -5.62 8.84
CA ARG A 36 11.21 -4.69 9.36
C ARG A 36 11.83 -3.89 8.23
N ARG A 37 12.13 -4.54 7.11
CA ARG A 37 12.71 -3.85 5.99
C ARG A 37 11.77 -2.79 5.45
N LEU A 38 10.49 -3.09 5.33
CA LEU A 38 9.54 -2.13 4.81
C LEU A 38 9.38 -0.95 5.76
N LEU A 39 9.40 -1.20 7.06
CA LEU A 39 9.31 -0.11 8.02
C LEU A 39 10.55 0.78 7.93
N ASP A 40 11.72 0.18 7.75
CA ASP A 40 12.95 0.96 7.62
C ASP A 40 12.93 1.81 6.36
N LEU A 41 12.21 1.38 5.33
CA LEU A 41 12.13 2.14 4.10
C LEU A 41 11.08 3.25 4.20
N GLY A 42 10.42 3.36 5.32
CA GLY A 42 9.47 4.43 5.52
C GLY A 42 8.01 4.07 5.34
N LEU A 43 7.70 2.77 5.20
CA LEU A 43 6.33 2.35 4.99
C LEU A 43 5.62 2.25 6.32
N LEU A 44 5.40 3.39 6.95
CA LEU A 44 4.78 3.45 8.27
C LEU A 44 3.33 3.86 8.16
N PRO A 45 2.51 3.50 9.15
CA PRO A 45 1.12 3.93 9.14
C PRO A 45 1.03 5.45 8.99
N GLY A 46 0.17 5.90 8.12
CA GLY A 46 0.05 7.32 7.84
C GLY A 46 0.90 7.82 6.68
N THR A 47 1.82 7.00 6.19
CA THR A 47 2.67 7.39 5.08
C THR A 47 1.86 7.31 3.79
N GLU A 48 2.01 8.30 2.94
CA GLU A 48 1.31 8.28 1.66
C GLU A 48 2.13 7.54 0.62
N VAL A 49 1.48 6.70 -0.15
CA VAL A 49 2.12 5.95 -1.22
C VAL A 49 1.35 6.21 -2.50
N LYS A 50 2.02 6.06 -3.62
CA LYS A 50 1.39 6.24 -4.91
C LYS A 50 1.88 5.14 -5.83
N ALA A 51 0.99 4.43 -6.48
CA ALA A 51 1.38 3.38 -7.42
C ALA A 51 1.87 4.06 -8.68
N VAL A 52 3.07 3.74 -9.12
CA VAL A 52 3.69 4.41 -10.27
C VAL A 52 4.11 3.46 -11.39
N MET A 53 4.17 2.17 -11.14
CA MET A 53 4.54 1.21 -12.16
C MET A 53 3.70 -0.03 -12.05
N GLU A 54 3.43 -0.68 -13.16
CA GLU A 54 2.68 -1.91 -13.10
C GLU A 54 3.31 -2.94 -14.02
N SER A 55 3.07 -4.21 -13.73
CA SER A 55 3.60 -5.29 -14.51
C SER A 55 2.77 -5.45 -15.78
N PRO A 56 3.24 -6.26 -16.74
CA PRO A 56 2.46 -6.52 -17.94
C PRO A 56 1.09 -7.13 -17.64
N LEU A 57 0.92 -7.71 -16.45
CA LEU A 57 -0.36 -8.28 -16.08
C LEU A 57 -1.29 -7.25 -15.47
N GLY A 58 -0.85 -6.01 -15.34
CA GLY A 58 -1.69 -4.96 -14.79
C GLY A 58 -1.62 -4.81 -13.28
N THR A 59 -0.78 -5.60 -12.62
CA THR A 59 -0.65 -5.51 -11.17
C THR A 59 0.41 -4.46 -10.81
N PRO A 60 0.13 -3.54 -9.91
CA PRO A 60 1.12 -2.54 -9.55
C PRO A 60 2.33 -3.21 -8.91
N THR A 61 3.51 -2.78 -9.28
CA THR A 61 4.74 -3.33 -8.72
C THR A 61 5.69 -2.28 -8.21
N GLY A 62 5.50 -1.02 -8.55
CA GLY A 62 6.35 0.05 -8.06
C GLY A 62 5.53 1.12 -7.38
N TYR A 63 5.98 1.57 -6.23
CA TYR A 63 5.26 2.55 -5.45
C TYR A 63 6.20 3.68 -5.03
N LYS A 64 5.71 4.91 -5.11
CA LYS A 64 6.51 6.05 -4.70
C LYS A 64 6.21 6.33 -3.23
N ILE A 65 7.24 6.34 -2.42
CA ILE A 65 7.13 6.55 -0.99
C ILE A 65 8.20 7.54 -0.59
N ARG A 66 7.78 8.69 -0.08
CA ARG A 66 8.72 9.70 0.39
C ARG A 66 9.77 10.05 -0.64
N GLY A 67 9.37 10.18 -1.89
CA GLY A 67 10.31 10.58 -2.92
C GLY A 67 11.14 9.46 -3.52
N SER A 68 11.01 8.26 -3.02
CA SER A 68 11.74 7.12 -3.55
C SER A 68 10.75 6.12 -4.13
N ILE A 69 11.22 5.32 -5.06
CA ILE A 69 10.36 4.29 -5.64
C ILE A 69 10.74 2.96 -5.06
N LEU A 70 9.76 2.27 -4.52
CA LEU A 70 9.97 0.97 -3.91
C LEU A 70 9.26 -0.10 -4.72
N ALA A 71 10.00 -1.12 -5.13
CA ALA A 71 9.42 -2.22 -5.87
C ALA A 71 8.95 -3.28 -4.87
N LEU A 72 7.73 -3.76 -5.03
CA LEU A 72 7.20 -4.78 -4.16
C LEU A 72 6.61 -5.90 -4.97
N ARG A 73 6.72 -7.10 -4.46
CA ARG A 73 6.10 -8.24 -5.11
C ARG A 73 4.61 -8.19 -4.79
N PRO A 74 3.77 -8.69 -5.66
CA PRO A 74 2.32 -8.67 -5.41
C PRO A 74 1.96 -9.34 -4.08
N GLU A 75 2.65 -10.43 -3.71
CA GLU A 75 2.32 -11.09 -2.47
C GLU A 75 2.65 -10.23 -1.25
N ASP A 76 3.65 -9.37 -1.34
CA ASP A 76 3.97 -8.50 -0.21
C ASP A 76 3.01 -7.32 -0.23
N ALA A 77 2.73 -6.77 -1.40
CA ALA A 77 1.82 -5.63 -1.50
C ALA A 77 0.42 -6.01 -1.02
N SER A 78 0.03 -7.26 -1.21
CA SER A 78 -1.29 -7.70 -0.79
C SER A 78 -1.42 -7.78 0.73
N LYS A 79 -0.32 -7.66 1.45
CA LYS A 79 -0.36 -7.71 2.90
C LYS A 79 -0.14 -6.34 3.54
N ILE A 80 -0.16 -5.29 2.74
CA ILE A 80 -0.02 -3.94 3.26
C ILE A 80 -1.36 -3.25 3.08
N MET A 81 -1.99 -2.91 4.19
CA MET A 81 -3.30 -2.30 4.15
C MET A 81 -3.19 -0.81 3.96
N VAL A 82 -3.97 -0.27 3.06
CA VAL A 82 -3.95 1.16 2.76
C VAL A 82 -5.37 1.69 2.68
N ASN A 83 -5.49 2.98 2.82
CA ASN A 83 -6.75 3.66 2.67
C ASN A 83 -6.60 4.60 1.49
N PRO A 84 -7.28 4.32 0.37
CA PRO A 84 -7.09 5.15 -0.83
C PRO A 84 -7.48 6.59 -0.58
N SER A 85 -6.66 7.49 -1.13
CA SER A 85 -6.92 8.91 -1.02
C SER A 85 -7.63 9.38 -2.28
N ARG A 86 -8.37 10.45 -2.15
CA ARG A 86 -9.06 10.98 -3.31
C ARG A 86 -8.38 12.12 -3.91
#